data_98437d04b8a7c7a612d580925afeb206
#
_entry.id   98437d04b8a7c7a612d580925afeb206
#
_cell.length_a   1.000
_cell.length_b   1.000
_cell.length_c   1.000
_cell.angle_alpha   90.00
_cell.angle_beta   90.00
_cell.angle_gamma   90.00
#
_symmetry.space_group_name_H-M   'P 1'
#
loop_
_entity.id
_entity.type
_entity.pdbx_description
1 polymer ?
#
loop_
_entity_poly.entity_id
_entity_poly.type
_entity_poly.pdbx_seq_one_letter_code
_entity_poly.pdbx_strand_id
1 'polypeptide(L)'
;MKITDVKTFVVGNPPPHFGGRYFIFVKLVTDDGIVGYGEIYTATFSPEVVAHMAEDVIERWFVGSDPFHIERMWRNTYGSGYTLRPDVSLGSVLSGIEMA
;
A
#
# COMPACT_ATOMS: atom_id res chain seq x y z
N MET A 1 -0.40 15.80 -12.66
CA MET A 1 -1.00 14.55 -12.15
C MET A 1 -0.69 14.39 -10.68
N LYS A 2 -1.71 14.16 -9.87
CA LYS A 2 -1.57 13.96 -8.42
C LYS A 2 -2.45 12.80 -7.97
N ILE A 3 -1.97 12.06 -6.98
CA ILE A 3 -2.77 11.03 -6.33
C ILE A 3 -3.83 11.73 -5.48
N THR A 4 -5.09 11.39 -5.71
CA THR A 4 -6.23 12.04 -5.05
C THR A 4 -6.98 11.12 -4.09
N ASP A 5 -6.92 9.82 -4.31
CA ASP A 5 -7.71 8.88 -3.51
C ASP A 5 -7.06 7.51 -3.43
N VAL A 6 -7.43 6.78 -2.40
CA VAL A 6 -6.98 5.42 -2.14
C VAL A 6 -8.16 4.57 -1.69
N LYS A 7 -8.15 3.32 -2.10
CA LYS A 7 -9.08 2.32 -1.59
C LYS A 7 -8.35 1.00 -1.41
N THR A 8 -8.64 0.33 -0.30
CA THR A 8 -8.07 -0.99 -0.03
C THR A 8 -9.18 -2.04 -0.08
N PHE A 9 -8.79 -3.24 -0.51
CA PHE A 9 -9.69 -4.38 -0.59
C PHE A 9 -9.05 -5.57 0.10
N VAL A 10 -9.79 -6.20 1.00
CA VAL A 10 -9.39 -7.47 1.59
C VAL A 10 -10.29 -8.53 0.99
N VAL A 11 -9.70 -9.43 0.21
CA VAL A 11 -10.43 -10.48 -0.49
C VAL A 11 -10.13 -11.82 0.17
N GLY A 12 -11.17 -12.49 0.67
CA GLY A 12 -11.05 -13.83 1.24
C GLY A 12 -10.88 -14.87 0.12
N ASN A 13 -10.07 -15.87 0.42
CA ASN A 13 -9.88 -17.01 -0.48
C ASN A 13 -10.51 -18.23 0.16
N PRO A 14 -11.62 -18.78 -0.41
CA PRO A 14 -12.30 -19.94 0.19
C PRO A 14 -11.40 -21.18 0.22
N PRO A 15 -11.66 -22.13 1.14
CA PRO A 15 -10.92 -23.38 1.16
C PRO A 15 -10.95 -24.06 -0.21
N PRO A 16 -9.84 -24.66 -0.66
CA PRO A 16 -8.63 -25.04 0.08
C PRO A 16 -7.53 -23.98 0.20
N HIS A 17 -7.80 -22.70 0.03
CA HIS A 17 -6.87 -21.59 0.25
C HIS A 17 -5.61 -21.64 -0.62
N PHE A 18 -5.73 -22.01 -1.87
CA PHE A 18 -4.59 -22.01 -2.80
C PHE A 18 -4.02 -20.59 -2.94
N GLY A 19 -2.74 -20.44 -2.64
CA GLY A 19 -2.06 -19.16 -2.68
C GLY A 19 -2.18 -18.31 -1.41
N GLY A 20 -3.01 -18.74 -0.45
CA GLY A 20 -3.20 -18.05 0.83
C GLY A 20 -4.67 -17.86 1.19
N ARG A 21 -4.91 -17.41 2.42
CA ARG A 21 -6.28 -17.22 2.94
C ARG A 21 -6.89 -15.89 2.53
N TYR A 22 -6.04 -14.88 2.35
CA TYR A 22 -6.44 -13.51 2.07
C TYR A 22 -5.58 -12.92 0.99
N PHE A 23 -6.16 -12.00 0.25
CA PHE A 23 -5.43 -11.12 -0.66
C PHE A 23 -5.78 -9.69 -0.31
N ILE A 24 -4.77 -8.83 -0.25
CA ILE A 24 -4.93 -7.41 0.07
C ILE A 24 -4.53 -6.61 -1.17
N PHE A 25 -5.48 -5.86 -1.71
CA PHE A 25 -5.25 -5.02 -2.89
C PHE A 25 -5.39 -3.56 -2.51
N VAL A 26 -4.60 -2.73 -3.16
CA VAL A 26 -4.69 -1.28 -3.06
C VAL A 26 -5.00 -0.69 -4.43
N LYS A 27 -5.92 0.26 -4.45
CA LYS A 27 -6.29 1.02 -5.64
C LYS A 27 -5.91 2.47 -5.42
N LEU A 28 -5.14 3.04 -6.32
CA LEU A 28 -4.82 4.46 -6.33
C LEU A 28 -5.52 5.14 -7.50
N VAL A 29 -6.03 6.33 -7.23
CA VAL A 29 -6.70 7.15 -8.26
C VAL A 29 -6.00 8.50 -8.32
N THR A 30 -5.80 9.00 -9.54
CA THR A 30 -5.22 10.31 -9.78
C THR A 30 -6.30 11.31 -10.21
N ASP A 31 -5.95 12.60 -10.17
CA ASP A 31 -6.83 13.67 -10.62
C ASP A 31 -7.16 13.61 -12.12
N ASP A 32 -6.32 12.92 -12.89
CA ASP A 32 -6.57 12.68 -14.34
C ASP A 32 -7.47 11.47 -14.60
N GLY A 33 -7.92 10.79 -13.55
CA GLY A 33 -8.77 9.60 -13.69
C GLY A 33 -8.01 8.31 -13.98
N ILE A 34 -6.69 8.32 -13.90
CA ILE A 34 -5.88 7.12 -14.05
C ILE A 34 -5.97 6.31 -12.75
N VAL A 35 -6.16 5.00 -12.89
CA VAL A 35 -6.30 4.07 -11.77
C VAL A 35 -5.22 3.01 -11.86
N GLY A 36 -4.56 2.76 -10.73
CA GLY A 36 -3.58 1.69 -10.62
C GLY A 36 -3.91 0.76 -9.45
N TYR A 37 -3.52 -0.51 -9.57
CA TYR A 37 -3.73 -1.52 -8.56
C TYR A 37 -2.41 -2.16 -8.16
N GLY A 38 -2.26 -2.45 -6.88
CA GLY A 38 -1.15 -3.22 -6.35
C GLY A 38 -1.64 -4.25 -5.35
N GLU A 39 -0.78 -5.19 -5.00
CA GLU A 39 -1.05 -6.23 -4.02
C GLU A 39 -0.06 -6.12 -2.87
N ILE A 40 -0.56 -6.24 -1.65
CA ILE A 40 0.24 -6.21 -0.43
C ILE A 40 0.28 -7.63 0.13
N TYR A 41 1.50 -8.14 0.36
CA TYR A 41 1.69 -9.43 1.01
C TYR A 41 2.18 -9.24 2.44
N THR A 42 1.46 -9.85 3.38
CA THR A 42 1.92 -10.03 4.75
C THR A 42 1.18 -11.21 5.36
N ALA A 43 1.91 -12.06 6.08
CA ALA A 43 1.36 -13.26 6.69
C ALA A 43 1.18 -13.14 8.20
N THR A 44 1.71 -12.09 8.81
CA THR A 44 1.85 -11.99 10.26
C THR A 44 0.70 -11.25 10.94
N PHE A 45 0.08 -10.32 10.24
CA PHE A 45 -0.95 -9.45 10.80
C PHE A 45 -2.31 -9.70 10.16
N SER A 46 -3.36 -9.27 10.87
CA SER A 46 -4.71 -9.25 10.31
C SER A 46 -4.74 -8.43 9.02
N PRO A 47 -5.43 -8.91 7.98
CA PRO A 47 -5.52 -8.17 6.72
C PRO A 47 -6.17 -6.80 6.87
N GLU A 48 -7.11 -6.65 7.79
CA GLU A 48 -7.75 -5.36 8.06
C GLU A 48 -6.77 -4.35 8.65
N VAL A 49 -5.87 -4.78 9.53
CA VAL A 49 -4.83 -3.93 10.11
C VAL A 49 -3.88 -3.46 9.02
N VAL A 50 -3.49 -4.34 8.12
CA VAL A 50 -2.59 -4.01 7.02
C VAL A 50 -3.26 -3.06 6.03
N ALA A 51 -4.53 -3.26 5.73
CA ALA A 51 -5.31 -2.36 4.89
C ALA A 51 -5.37 -0.94 5.49
N HIS A 52 -5.61 -0.84 6.79
CA HIS A 52 -5.57 0.44 7.50
C HIS A 52 -4.19 1.08 7.46
N MET A 53 -3.13 0.30 7.60
CA MET A 53 -1.77 0.80 7.48
C MET A 53 -1.52 1.39 6.09
N ALA A 54 -1.97 0.72 5.05
CA ALA A 54 -1.84 1.21 3.69
C ALA A 54 -2.58 2.54 3.50
N GLU A 55 -3.81 2.63 3.97
CA GLU A 55 -4.59 3.86 3.90
C GLU A 55 -3.92 5.00 4.66
N ASP A 56 -3.42 4.75 5.87
CA ASP A 56 -2.72 5.76 6.67
C ASP A 56 -1.46 6.26 5.97
N VAL A 57 -0.65 5.35 5.43
CA VAL A 57 0.58 5.71 4.71
C VAL A 57 0.27 6.55 3.48
N ILE A 58 -0.73 6.16 2.71
CA ILE A 58 -1.10 6.87 1.48
C ILE A 58 -1.63 8.25 1.80
N GLU A 59 -2.49 8.36 2.78
CA GLU A 59 -3.05 9.66 3.20
C GLU A 59 -1.98 10.63 3.70
N ARG A 60 -1.00 10.11 4.44
CA ARG A 60 0.08 10.93 5.00
C ARG A 60 1.09 11.39 3.97
N TRP A 61 1.50 10.49 3.08
CA TRP A 61 2.71 10.68 2.31
C TRP A 61 2.48 10.76 0.81
N PHE A 62 1.38 10.20 0.31
CA PHE A 62 1.18 10.02 -1.12
C PHE A 62 0.09 10.90 -1.72
N VAL A 63 -1.00 11.11 -1.00
CA VAL A 63 -2.09 11.97 -1.51
C VAL A 63 -1.55 13.38 -1.75
N GLY A 64 -1.82 13.91 -2.93
CA GLY A 64 -1.30 15.19 -3.37
C GLY A 64 0.06 15.12 -4.05
N SER A 65 0.70 13.94 -4.07
CA SER A 65 2.00 13.75 -4.72
C SER A 65 1.86 13.31 -6.17
N ASP A 66 2.92 13.56 -6.94
CA ASP A 66 3.02 13.04 -8.29
C ASP A 66 3.37 11.54 -8.23
N PRO A 67 2.55 10.66 -8.85
CA PRO A 67 2.79 9.22 -8.78
C PRO A 67 4.08 8.77 -9.46
N PHE A 68 4.70 9.59 -10.28
CA PHE A 68 5.98 9.26 -10.91
C PHE A 68 7.19 9.50 -10.01
N HIS A 69 7.02 10.18 -8.88
CA HIS A 69 8.10 10.41 -7.91
C HIS A 69 8.21 9.26 -6.90
N ILE A 70 8.38 8.04 -7.39
CA ILE A 70 8.34 6.80 -6.59
C ILE A 70 9.45 6.78 -5.54
N GLU A 71 10.69 7.04 -5.94
CA GLU A 71 11.83 7.00 -5.01
C GLU A 71 11.69 8.03 -3.89
N ARG A 72 11.20 9.22 -4.21
CA ARG A 72 10.97 10.27 -3.22
C ARG A 72 9.93 9.83 -2.19
N MET A 73 8.85 9.20 -2.64
CA MET A 73 7.82 8.69 -1.74
C MET A 73 8.36 7.58 -0.86
N TRP A 74 9.17 6.69 -1.40
CA TRP A 74 9.83 5.64 -0.64
C TRP A 74 10.72 6.22 0.46
N ARG A 75 11.58 7.17 0.13
CA ARG A 75 12.49 7.80 1.07
C ARG A 75 11.74 8.53 2.18
N ASN A 76 10.72 9.28 1.81
CA ASN A 76 9.93 10.03 2.80
C ASN A 76 9.20 9.10 3.76
N THR A 77 8.63 8.03 3.25
CA THR A 77 7.84 7.09 4.06
C THR A 77 8.73 6.19 4.92
N TYR A 78 9.69 5.52 4.31
CA TYR A 78 10.56 4.57 5.00
C TYR A 78 11.54 5.27 5.94
N GLY A 79 12.01 6.43 5.53
CA GLY A 79 12.91 7.25 6.33
C GLY A 79 12.23 8.11 7.39
N SER A 80 10.91 8.10 7.47
CA SER A 80 10.16 8.88 8.47
C SER A 80 10.26 8.29 9.87
N GLY A 81 10.67 7.03 9.98
CA GLY A 81 10.82 6.36 11.26
C GLY A 81 12.02 6.88 12.04
N TYR A 82 11.84 6.97 13.34
CA TYR A 82 12.84 7.53 14.25
C TYR A 82 14.18 6.77 14.23
N THR A 83 14.16 5.48 13.97
CA THR A 83 15.33 4.62 14.06
C THR A 83 15.77 4.05 12.72
N LEU A 84 15.09 4.32 11.63
CA LEU A 84 15.38 3.79 10.31
C LEU A 84 15.60 2.27 10.30
N ARG A 85 14.85 1.55 11.11
CA ARG A 85 14.98 0.09 11.21
C ARG A 85 14.28 -0.60 10.05
N PRO A 86 14.82 -1.71 9.56
CA PRO A 86 14.11 -2.54 8.59
C PRO A 86 12.76 -2.97 9.16
N ASP A 87 11.71 -2.76 8.40
CA ASP A 87 10.35 -3.13 8.76
C ASP A 87 9.70 -3.85 7.58
N VAL A 88 9.51 -5.15 7.74
CA VAL A 88 8.93 -5.98 6.68
C VAL A 88 7.48 -5.60 6.41
N SER A 89 6.72 -5.26 7.45
CA SER A 89 5.33 -4.85 7.29
C SER A 89 5.22 -3.57 6.48
N LEU A 90 6.01 -2.56 6.83
CA LEU A 90 6.05 -1.30 6.09
C LEU A 90 6.56 -1.52 4.66
N GLY A 91 7.61 -2.32 4.49
CA GLY A 91 8.15 -2.66 3.19
C GLY A 91 7.13 -3.37 2.30
N SER A 92 6.34 -4.28 2.86
CA SER A 92 5.27 -4.97 2.12
C SER A 92 4.18 -4.00 1.68
N VAL A 93 3.77 -3.10 2.56
CA VAL A 93 2.77 -2.07 2.25
C VAL A 93 3.29 -1.15 1.14
N LEU A 94 4.51 -0.63 1.27
CA LEU A 94 5.11 0.24 0.25
C LEU A 94 5.26 -0.47 -1.09
N SER A 95 5.64 -1.73 -1.08
CA SER A 95 5.77 -2.52 -2.31
C SER A 95 4.44 -2.63 -3.04
N GLY A 96 3.36 -2.88 -2.32
CA GLY A 96 2.01 -2.93 -2.91
C GLY A 96 1.57 -1.57 -3.47
N ILE A 97 1.87 -0.49 -2.77
CA ILE A 97 1.55 0.86 -3.22
C ILE A 97 2.36 1.24 -4.47
N GLU A 98 3.65 0.89 -4.50
CA GLU A 98 4.49 1.13 -5.66
C GLU A 98 3.97 0.42 -6.91
N MET A 99 3.49 -0.81 -6.75
CA MET A 99 2.86 -1.59 -7.82
C MET A 99 1.64 -0.85 -8.40
N ALA A 100 0.87 -0.24 -7.53
CA ALA A 100 -0.32 0.50 -7.94
C ALA A 100 0.06 1.79 -8.68
#